data_9a624d4db48d1acb9e1e2099f6572187
#
_entry.id   9a624d4db48d1acb9e1e2099f6572187
#
_cell.length_a   1.000
_cell.length_b   1.000
_cell.length_c   1.000
_cell.angle_alpha   90.00
_cell.angle_beta   90.00
_cell.angle_gamma   90.00
#
_symmetry.space_group_name_H-M   'P 1'
#
loop_
_entity.id
_entity.type
_entity.pdbx_description
1 polymer ?
#
loop_
_entity_poly.entity_id
_entity_poly.type
_entity_poly.pdbx_seq_one_letter_code
_entity_poly.pdbx_strand_id
1 'polypeptide(L)'
;KRVSIFSPGEIVIQNVGNWLATADKLGEFVGKTYFLKKDGTKINAKISIRPTFADGKSNAQTGYCGVTEVIDEDITVPINLSTKIIKGVAITRVPFTSASIFPMLAIAAYYAGLGDGLFSVTSLLLAVFGVLLLHLSSNVFNDYFDVSDGTDEANNEYFQPGGAAITGGSRAIELGIITLNKTKTVAISLLLASLLVAGFLFYNIYQVTGATSNVEGALAVGLSGLFLGYFYTARPLRLVARRGLGELAIFLAFGPLLTLGTGYAISAETIGFLSNEFYMLLSLGVPFGFLTTNILYINQFPDAESDAKTGKNHLVVTLGKKAARWGYLVILSLAFYSSVYLNDLLNVHENFNSNVFLVGNAVLYLFGLSIFMKLLKNYQKRELVNANIQTIILQTLFCVFYIISLNLFFI
;
A
#
# COMPACT_ATOMS: atom_id res chain seq x y z
N LYS A 1 -11.04 27.01 1.90
CA LYS A 1 -10.71 26.53 0.53
C LYS A 1 -9.28 26.01 0.54
N ARG A 2 -8.96 24.99 -0.26
CA ARG A 2 -7.66 24.29 -0.29
C ARG A 2 -6.60 25.18 -0.94
N VAL A 3 -5.37 25.15 -0.42
CA VAL A 3 -4.19 25.85 -1.00
C VAL A 3 -3.91 25.33 -2.42
N SER A 4 -4.18 24.05 -2.70
CA SER A 4 -4.02 23.42 -4.02
C SER A 4 -4.91 24.01 -5.14
N ILE A 5 -5.92 24.82 -4.81
CA ILE A 5 -6.75 25.50 -5.82
C ILE A 5 -5.94 26.53 -6.61
N PHE A 6 -4.91 27.10 -5.99
CA PHE A 6 -4.12 28.17 -6.60
C PHE A 6 -2.60 27.93 -6.51
N SER A 7 -2.12 26.98 -5.72
CA SER A 7 -0.68 26.61 -5.67
C SER A 7 -0.41 25.42 -6.57
N PRO A 8 0.61 25.47 -7.43
CA PRO A 8 1.08 24.31 -8.18
C PRO A 8 1.45 23.15 -7.23
N GLY A 9 1.04 21.93 -7.58
CA GLY A 9 1.24 20.76 -6.73
C GLY A 9 2.71 20.49 -6.38
N GLU A 10 3.63 20.76 -7.30
CA GLU A 10 5.07 20.65 -7.07
C GLU A 10 5.55 21.62 -5.99
N ILE A 11 5.04 22.84 -5.96
CA ILE A 11 5.36 23.83 -4.92
C ILE A 11 4.80 23.36 -3.57
N VAL A 12 3.60 22.78 -3.56
CA VAL A 12 3.01 22.22 -2.34
C VAL A 12 3.89 21.14 -1.77
N ILE A 13 4.33 20.17 -2.58
CA ILE A 13 5.20 19.08 -2.14
C ILE A 13 6.56 19.60 -1.65
N GLN A 14 7.17 20.51 -2.41
CA GLN A 14 8.56 20.93 -2.17
C GLN A 14 8.69 21.89 -0.99
N ASN A 15 7.73 22.79 -0.81
CA ASN A 15 7.94 23.98 0.00
C ASN A 15 6.97 24.13 1.17
N VAL A 16 5.68 23.76 1.00
CA VAL A 16 4.66 24.11 2.03
C VAL A 16 5.00 23.49 3.38
N GLY A 17 5.46 22.25 3.44
CA GLY A 17 5.86 21.62 4.70
C GLY A 17 6.96 22.40 5.44
N ASN A 18 7.97 22.84 4.72
CA ASN A 18 9.05 23.64 5.27
C ASN A 18 8.59 25.05 5.70
N TRP A 19 7.66 25.67 4.95
CA TRP A 19 7.09 26.96 5.31
C TRP A 19 6.34 26.90 6.62
N LEU A 20 5.51 25.86 6.80
CA LEU A 20 4.73 25.65 8.02
C LEU A 20 5.66 25.35 9.21
N ALA A 21 6.64 24.45 9.05
CA ALA A 21 7.61 24.14 10.11
C ALA A 21 8.43 25.37 10.52
N THR A 22 8.79 26.23 9.56
CA THR A 22 9.49 27.48 9.83
C THR A 22 8.60 28.46 10.59
N ALA A 23 7.32 28.57 10.18
CA ALA A 23 6.33 29.39 10.86
C ALA A 23 6.10 28.94 12.32
N ASP A 24 6.05 27.63 12.57
CA ASP A 24 5.90 27.07 13.92
C ASP A 24 7.12 27.40 14.81
N LYS A 25 8.33 27.28 14.22
CA LYS A 25 9.58 27.49 14.95
C LYS A 25 9.86 28.97 15.22
N LEU A 26 9.62 29.85 14.25
CA LEU A 26 9.98 31.26 14.29
C LEU A 26 8.79 32.18 14.57
N GLY A 27 7.56 31.64 14.62
CA GLY A 27 6.31 32.40 14.76
C GLY A 27 5.78 32.98 13.45
N GLU A 28 6.59 33.02 12.39
CA GLU A 28 6.24 33.49 11.05
C GLU A 28 7.18 32.91 10.00
N PHE A 29 6.66 32.60 8.83
CA PHE A 29 7.42 32.38 7.61
C PHE A 29 7.11 33.49 6.61
N VAL A 30 8.13 34.09 6.01
CA VAL A 30 7.98 35.06 4.91
C VAL A 30 8.81 34.55 3.71
N GLY A 31 8.18 34.51 2.55
CA GLY A 31 8.84 34.03 1.32
C GLY A 31 8.18 34.53 0.05
N LYS A 32 8.82 34.24 -1.08
CA LYS A 32 8.27 34.55 -2.42
C LYS A 32 7.90 33.25 -3.12
N THR A 33 6.76 33.25 -3.84
CA THR A 33 6.25 32.13 -4.60
C THR A 33 5.40 32.64 -5.75
N TYR A 34 4.83 31.73 -6.53
CA TYR A 34 3.80 32.08 -7.48
C TYR A 34 2.56 31.19 -7.30
N PHE A 35 1.42 31.73 -7.69
CA PHE A 35 0.15 31.03 -7.74
C PHE A 35 -0.36 30.96 -9.17
N LEU A 36 -1.33 30.08 -9.42
CA LEU A 36 -2.00 29.99 -10.71
C LEU A 36 -3.46 30.42 -10.56
N LYS A 37 -3.92 31.28 -11.47
CA LYS A 37 -5.35 31.56 -11.65
C LYS A 37 -6.06 30.34 -12.25
N LYS A 38 -7.38 30.38 -12.28
CA LYS A 38 -8.20 29.30 -12.87
C LYS A 38 -7.93 29.11 -14.37
N ASP A 39 -7.51 30.17 -15.06
CA ASP A 39 -7.13 30.17 -16.48
C ASP A 39 -5.67 29.71 -16.72
N GLY A 40 -4.92 29.39 -15.67
CA GLY A 40 -3.51 29.01 -15.73
C GLY A 40 -2.53 30.19 -15.70
N THR A 41 -3.00 31.42 -15.64
CA THR A 41 -2.15 32.62 -15.57
C THR A 41 -1.40 32.66 -14.25
N LYS A 42 -0.09 32.91 -14.30
CA LYS A 42 0.80 33.02 -13.14
C LYS A 42 0.58 34.34 -12.42
N ILE A 43 0.54 34.30 -11.10
CA ILE A 43 0.56 35.47 -10.20
C ILE A 43 1.75 35.30 -9.28
N ASN A 44 2.71 36.21 -9.36
CA ASN A 44 3.86 36.27 -8.46
C ASN A 44 3.44 36.90 -7.13
N ALA A 45 3.90 36.36 -6.02
CA ALA A 45 3.46 36.78 -4.72
C ALA A 45 4.54 36.65 -3.65
N LYS A 46 4.48 37.59 -2.71
CA LYS A 46 5.13 37.48 -1.41
C LYS A 46 4.09 36.94 -0.42
N ILE A 47 4.46 35.91 0.35
CA ILE A 47 3.59 35.27 1.32
C ILE A 47 4.15 35.43 2.74
N SER A 48 3.27 35.60 3.72
CA SER A 48 3.54 35.51 5.13
C SER A 48 2.60 34.49 5.75
N ILE A 49 3.13 33.50 6.48
CA ILE A 49 2.37 32.43 7.12
C ILE A 49 2.66 32.48 8.61
N ARG A 50 1.59 32.50 9.43
CA ARG A 50 1.68 32.51 10.90
C ARG A 50 0.79 31.41 11.48
N PRO A 51 1.23 30.68 12.54
CA PRO A 51 0.36 29.76 13.25
C PRO A 51 -0.77 30.50 13.97
N THR A 52 -1.96 29.90 14.03
CA THR A 52 -3.13 30.43 14.71
C THR A 52 -3.47 29.59 15.95
N PHE A 53 -3.98 30.25 16.99
CA PHE A 53 -4.35 29.65 18.28
C PHE A 53 -5.75 30.13 18.67
N ALA A 54 -6.54 29.25 19.33
CA ALA A 54 -7.93 29.59 19.68
C ALA A 54 -8.04 30.77 20.67
N ASP A 55 -7.24 30.75 21.76
CA ASP A 55 -7.28 31.72 22.84
C ASP A 55 -5.87 32.17 23.29
N GLY A 56 -4.96 32.38 22.35
CA GLY A 56 -3.58 32.77 22.57
C GLY A 56 -2.57 31.63 22.48
N LYS A 57 -1.27 32.00 22.41
CA LYS A 57 -0.15 31.08 22.12
C LYS A 57 0.08 29.96 23.16
N SER A 58 -0.55 30.03 24.32
CA SER A 58 -0.50 29.01 25.37
C SER A 58 -1.43 27.83 25.11
N ASN A 59 -2.35 27.93 24.16
CA ASN A 59 -3.32 26.90 23.80
C ASN A 59 -2.90 26.12 22.57
N ALA A 60 -3.61 25.02 22.29
CA ALA A 60 -3.36 24.20 21.12
C ALA A 60 -3.49 25.02 19.84
N GLN A 61 -2.54 24.81 18.91
CA GLN A 61 -2.58 25.40 17.59
C GLN A 61 -3.84 24.95 16.81
N THR A 62 -4.55 25.91 16.21
CA THR A 62 -5.78 25.67 15.46
C THR A 62 -5.58 25.65 13.94
N GLY A 63 -4.43 26.15 13.45
CA GLY A 63 -4.13 26.21 12.03
C GLY A 63 -3.07 27.24 11.67
N TYR A 64 -3.17 27.79 10.48
CA TYR A 64 -2.29 28.84 9.97
C TYR A 64 -3.10 29.95 9.29
N CYS A 65 -2.64 31.17 9.46
CA CYS A 65 -3.10 32.32 8.69
C CYS A 65 -2.05 32.68 7.64
N GLY A 66 -2.45 32.73 6.37
CA GLY A 66 -1.60 33.16 5.26
C GLY A 66 -2.04 34.52 4.72
N VAL A 67 -1.10 35.46 4.60
CA VAL A 67 -1.27 36.73 3.92
C VAL A 67 -0.47 36.70 2.63
N THR A 68 -1.10 37.16 1.54
CA THR A 68 -0.52 37.16 0.19
C THR A 68 -0.51 38.56 -0.37
N GLU A 69 0.63 39.05 -0.79
CA GLU A 69 0.86 40.31 -1.49
C GLU A 69 1.30 40.00 -2.92
N VAL A 70 0.56 40.51 -3.90
CA VAL A 70 0.94 40.37 -5.33
C VAL A 70 2.10 41.29 -5.63
N ILE A 71 3.12 40.77 -6.31
CA ILE A 71 4.34 41.50 -6.68
C ILE A 71 4.58 41.39 -8.18
N ASP A 72 5.20 42.43 -8.77
CA ASP A 72 5.52 42.46 -10.19
C ASP A 72 6.82 41.73 -10.56
N GLU A 73 7.59 41.28 -9.56
CA GLU A 73 8.80 40.51 -9.75
C GLU A 73 8.49 39.10 -10.28
N ASP A 74 9.14 38.68 -11.37
CA ASP A 74 8.93 37.31 -11.87
C ASP A 74 9.65 36.29 -10.99
N ILE A 75 8.84 35.44 -10.35
CA ILE A 75 9.31 34.41 -9.42
C ILE A 75 9.36 33.06 -10.12
N THR A 76 10.53 32.48 -10.20
CA THR A 76 10.74 31.10 -10.62
C THR A 76 11.09 30.25 -9.42
N VAL A 77 10.31 29.17 -9.18
CA VAL A 77 10.63 28.16 -8.15
C VAL A 77 11.13 26.93 -8.89
N PRO A 78 12.46 26.66 -8.86
CA PRO A 78 12.99 25.49 -9.55
C PRO A 78 12.50 24.19 -8.87
N ILE A 79 11.92 23.30 -9.68
CA ILE A 79 11.49 21.98 -9.20
C ILE A 79 12.66 21.00 -9.33
N ASN A 80 13.15 20.54 -8.21
CA ASN A 80 14.31 19.63 -8.15
C ASN A 80 13.89 18.16 -8.48
N LEU A 81 14.91 17.32 -8.77
CA LEU A 81 14.69 15.90 -9.10
C LEU A 81 14.03 15.14 -7.94
N SER A 82 14.41 15.44 -6.70
CA SER A 82 13.84 14.80 -5.52
C SER A 82 12.35 15.07 -5.40
N THR A 83 11.87 16.27 -5.72
CA THR A 83 10.43 16.60 -5.77
C THR A 83 9.70 15.77 -6.81
N LYS A 84 10.30 15.56 -7.99
CA LYS A 84 9.71 14.72 -9.04
C LYS A 84 9.62 13.26 -8.59
N ILE A 85 10.64 12.74 -7.93
CA ILE A 85 10.66 11.38 -7.37
C ILE A 85 9.59 11.26 -6.27
N ILE A 86 9.58 12.18 -5.29
CA ILE A 86 8.58 12.19 -4.20
C ILE A 86 7.15 12.25 -4.77
N LYS A 87 6.94 13.08 -5.80
CA LYS A 87 5.66 13.14 -6.52
C LYS A 87 5.27 11.77 -7.11
N GLY A 88 6.20 11.10 -7.80
CA GLY A 88 5.97 9.76 -8.35
C GLY A 88 5.64 8.74 -7.26
N VAL A 89 6.44 8.70 -6.20
CA VAL A 89 6.23 7.82 -5.03
C VAL A 89 4.89 8.06 -4.35
N ALA A 90 4.49 9.34 -4.19
CA ALA A 90 3.21 9.69 -3.60
C ALA A 90 2.02 9.25 -4.45
N ILE A 91 2.04 9.54 -5.77
CA ILE A 91 0.96 9.19 -6.70
C ILE A 91 0.76 7.67 -6.79
N THR A 92 1.85 6.89 -6.78
CA THR A 92 1.81 5.44 -6.97
C THR A 92 1.79 4.65 -5.66
N ARG A 93 1.94 5.33 -4.51
CA ARG A 93 1.93 4.72 -3.17
C ARG A 93 2.96 3.59 -3.03
N VAL A 94 4.17 3.79 -3.57
CA VAL A 94 5.29 2.80 -3.57
C VAL A 94 5.52 2.11 -2.21
N PRO A 95 5.45 2.76 -1.02
CA PRO A 95 5.69 2.08 0.24
C PRO A 95 4.81 0.86 0.51
N PHE A 96 3.61 0.79 -0.10
CA PHE A 96 2.72 -0.36 0.06
C PHE A 96 3.10 -1.57 -0.81
N THR A 97 4.01 -1.40 -1.77
CA THR A 97 4.44 -2.50 -2.65
C THR A 97 5.24 -3.58 -1.93
N SER A 98 5.75 -3.30 -0.73
CA SER A 98 6.35 -4.30 0.14
C SER A 98 5.42 -5.50 0.39
N ALA A 99 4.11 -5.25 0.48
CA ALA A 99 3.09 -6.29 0.65
C ALA A 99 3.01 -7.28 -0.52
N SER A 100 3.46 -6.90 -1.72
CA SER A 100 3.55 -7.81 -2.87
C SER A 100 4.94 -8.42 -3.03
N ILE A 101 5.99 -7.59 -2.91
CA ILE A 101 7.35 -8.00 -3.28
C ILE A 101 7.91 -9.01 -2.27
N PHE A 102 7.78 -8.76 -0.97
CA PHE A 102 8.37 -9.63 0.03
C PHE A 102 7.77 -11.05 0.08
N PRO A 103 6.44 -11.27 -0.06
CA PRO A 103 5.90 -12.62 -0.20
C PRO A 103 6.46 -13.37 -1.41
N MET A 104 6.67 -12.68 -2.56
CA MET A 104 7.29 -13.30 -3.74
C MET A 104 8.74 -13.73 -3.45
N LEU A 105 9.51 -12.90 -2.73
CA LEU A 105 10.87 -13.24 -2.31
C LEU A 105 10.88 -14.40 -1.30
N ALA A 106 9.84 -14.53 -0.46
CA ALA A 106 9.71 -15.68 0.44
C ALA A 106 9.50 -17.00 -0.34
N ILE A 107 8.74 -16.97 -1.45
CA ILE A 107 8.61 -18.14 -2.34
C ILE A 107 9.93 -18.45 -3.05
N ALA A 108 10.67 -17.45 -3.49
CA ALA A 108 12.01 -17.67 -4.05
C ALA A 108 12.97 -18.29 -3.00
N ALA A 109 12.90 -17.83 -1.75
CA ALA A 109 13.67 -18.41 -0.63
C ALA A 109 13.25 -19.84 -0.33
N TYR A 110 11.96 -20.17 -0.42
CA TYR A 110 11.47 -21.55 -0.30
C TYR A 110 12.12 -22.47 -1.34
N TYR A 111 12.09 -22.09 -2.63
CA TYR A 111 12.73 -22.89 -3.67
C TYR A 111 14.26 -22.97 -3.53
N ALA A 112 14.90 -21.87 -3.12
CA ALA A 112 16.35 -21.87 -2.86
C ALA A 112 16.73 -22.80 -1.72
N GLY A 113 15.89 -22.89 -0.68
CA GLY A 113 16.07 -23.80 0.44
C GLY A 113 15.86 -25.28 0.07
N LEU A 114 15.02 -25.57 -0.93
CA LEU A 114 14.81 -26.94 -1.41
C LEU A 114 15.99 -27.48 -2.22
N GLY A 115 16.79 -26.63 -2.87
CA GLY A 115 17.98 -27.03 -3.64
C GLY A 115 18.30 -26.12 -4.79
N ASP A 116 19.50 -26.32 -5.35
CA ASP A 116 20.00 -25.54 -6.49
C ASP A 116 19.24 -25.85 -7.78
N GLY A 117 18.99 -24.80 -8.55
CA GLY A 117 18.41 -24.93 -9.91
C GLY A 117 16.89 -25.14 -9.94
N LEU A 118 16.20 -25.18 -8.78
CA LEU A 118 14.75 -25.42 -8.72
C LEU A 118 13.90 -24.20 -9.10
N PHE A 119 14.51 -23.04 -9.29
CA PHE A 119 13.79 -21.85 -9.77
C PHE A 119 14.63 -20.97 -10.71
N SER A 120 13.94 -20.19 -11.54
CA SER A 120 14.54 -19.23 -12.47
C SER A 120 14.61 -17.83 -11.88
N VAL A 121 15.82 -17.30 -11.68
CA VAL A 121 16.05 -15.91 -11.24
C VAL A 121 15.52 -14.91 -12.28
N THR A 122 15.68 -15.21 -13.58
CA THR A 122 15.13 -14.34 -14.64
C THR A 122 13.60 -14.24 -14.55
N SER A 123 12.92 -15.38 -14.36
CA SER A 123 11.47 -15.40 -14.14
C SER A 123 11.07 -14.63 -12.89
N LEU A 124 11.85 -14.76 -11.79
CA LEU A 124 11.60 -14.02 -10.56
C LEU A 124 11.66 -12.50 -10.80
N LEU A 125 12.70 -12.01 -11.47
CA LEU A 125 12.86 -10.58 -11.77
C LEU A 125 11.73 -10.06 -12.65
N LEU A 126 11.33 -10.82 -13.68
CA LEU A 126 10.20 -10.46 -14.55
C LEU A 126 8.88 -10.47 -13.76
N ALA A 127 8.63 -11.50 -12.93
CA ALA A 127 7.43 -11.60 -12.10
C ALA A 127 7.33 -10.45 -11.09
N VAL A 128 8.42 -10.17 -10.36
CA VAL A 128 8.48 -9.07 -9.40
C VAL A 128 8.22 -7.73 -10.09
N PHE A 129 8.85 -7.49 -11.24
CA PHE A 129 8.66 -6.24 -11.98
C PHE A 129 7.24 -6.12 -12.54
N GLY A 130 6.68 -7.20 -13.11
CA GLY A 130 5.31 -7.23 -13.61
C GLY A 130 4.26 -6.99 -12.51
N VAL A 131 4.42 -7.68 -11.36
CA VAL A 131 3.52 -7.50 -10.20
C VAL A 131 3.68 -6.10 -9.59
N LEU A 132 4.90 -5.55 -9.53
CA LEU A 132 5.12 -4.17 -9.09
C LEU A 132 4.32 -3.19 -9.95
N LEU A 133 4.43 -3.27 -11.28
CA LEU A 133 3.69 -2.41 -12.19
C LEU A 133 2.17 -2.56 -12.05
N LEU A 134 1.67 -3.79 -11.88
CA LEU A 134 0.26 -4.06 -11.65
C LEU A 134 -0.23 -3.48 -10.32
N HIS A 135 0.55 -3.63 -9.24
CA HIS A 135 0.23 -3.06 -7.93
C HIS A 135 0.19 -1.52 -7.98
N LEU A 136 1.20 -0.89 -8.60
CA LEU A 136 1.21 0.56 -8.79
C LEU A 136 0.01 1.04 -9.62
N SER A 137 -0.33 0.31 -10.70
CA SER A 137 -1.52 0.57 -11.50
C SER A 137 -2.81 0.53 -10.66
N SER A 138 -2.98 -0.52 -9.85
CA SER A 138 -4.14 -0.70 -8.97
C SER A 138 -4.25 0.44 -7.94
N ASN A 139 -3.13 0.88 -7.35
CA ASN A 139 -3.12 2.02 -6.43
C ASN A 139 -3.58 3.31 -7.11
N VAL A 140 -3.10 3.56 -8.34
CA VAL A 140 -3.47 4.76 -9.11
C VAL A 140 -4.93 4.69 -9.59
N PHE A 141 -5.43 3.49 -9.95
CA PHE A 141 -6.86 3.30 -10.24
C PHE A 141 -7.74 3.52 -9.00
N ASN A 142 -7.31 3.09 -7.81
CA ASN A 142 -8.03 3.37 -6.57
C ASN A 142 -8.22 4.86 -6.37
N ASP A 143 -7.16 5.65 -6.47
CA ASP A 143 -7.26 7.11 -6.33
C ASP A 143 -8.16 7.73 -7.41
N TYR A 144 -8.09 7.25 -8.66
CA TYR A 144 -8.97 7.69 -9.75
C TYR A 144 -10.45 7.43 -9.42
N PHE A 145 -10.80 6.22 -8.99
CA PHE A 145 -12.18 5.86 -8.71
C PHE A 145 -12.70 6.50 -7.43
N ASP A 146 -11.89 6.61 -6.37
CA ASP A 146 -12.29 7.26 -5.11
C ASP A 146 -12.63 8.75 -5.33
N VAL A 147 -11.88 9.47 -6.19
CA VAL A 147 -12.23 10.84 -6.59
C VAL A 147 -13.46 10.86 -7.48
N SER A 148 -13.54 9.95 -8.48
CA SER A 148 -14.69 9.91 -9.42
C SER A 148 -16.01 9.57 -8.73
N ASP A 149 -15.96 8.79 -7.64
CA ASP A 149 -17.12 8.40 -6.83
C ASP A 149 -17.43 9.38 -5.68
N GLY A 150 -16.62 10.47 -5.52
CA GLY A 150 -16.79 11.49 -4.49
C GLY A 150 -16.39 11.06 -3.08
N THR A 151 -15.73 9.90 -2.92
CA THR A 151 -15.29 9.37 -1.62
C THR A 151 -14.31 10.33 -0.96
N ASP A 152 -13.39 10.88 -1.71
CA ASP A 152 -12.36 11.77 -1.23
C ASP A 152 -12.88 13.16 -0.88
N GLU A 153 -13.93 13.66 -1.57
CA GLU A 153 -14.57 14.94 -1.25
C GLU A 153 -15.29 14.92 0.11
N ALA A 154 -15.79 13.76 0.53
CA ALA A 154 -16.45 13.58 1.82
C ALA A 154 -15.51 13.64 3.02
N ASN A 155 -14.19 13.52 2.80
CA ASN A 155 -13.17 13.58 3.84
C ASN A 155 -12.51 14.97 3.84
N ASN A 156 -12.89 15.83 4.79
CA ASN A 156 -12.45 17.23 4.85
C ASN A 156 -11.05 17.45 5.47
N GLU A 157 -10.38 16.42 5.95
CA GLU A 157 -9.12 16.56 6.67
C GLU A 157 -7.93 16.12 5.81
N TYR A 158 -7.17 17.12 5.31
CA TYR A 158 -6.08 16.93 4.35
C TYR A 158 -4.68 16.86 4.97
N PHE A 159 -4.48 17.42 6.17
CA PHE A 159 -3.19 17.47 6.82
C PHE A 159 -3.36 17.12 8.30
N GLN A 160 -2.62 16.10 8.74
CA GLN A 160 -2.44 15.84 10.17
C GLN A 160 -1.18 16.55 10.67
N PRO A 161 -1.10 16.91 11.96
CA PRO A 161 0.16 17.31 12.58
C PRO A 161 1.20 16.18 12.37
N GLY A 162 2.29 16.48 11.63
CA GLY A 162 3.29 15.47 11.25
C GLY A 162 3.35 15.11 9.76
N GLY A 163 2.49 15.64 8.92
CA GLY A 163 2.74 15.84 7.48
C GLY A 163 2.49 14.70 6.51
N ALA A 164 2.20 13.46 6.91
CA ALA A 164 1.96 12.37 5.98
C ALA A 164 0.57 11.77 6.14
N ALA A 165 -0.30 11.96 5.16
CA ALA A 165 -1.53 11.19 5.06
C ALA A 165 -1.19 9.76 4.62
N ILE A 166 -1.17 8.82 5.58
CA ILE A 166 -0.97 7.38 5.30
C ILE A 166 -2.32 6.71 5.02
N THR A 167 -3.41 7.36 5.41
CA THR A 167 -4.79 6.90 5.22
C THR A 167 -5.54 7.77 4.21
N GLY A 168 -6.53 7.23 3.54
CA GLY A 168 -7.42 7.97 2.62
C GLY A 168 -6.86 8.23 1.22
N GLY A 169 -6.05 7.32 0.68
CA GLY A 169 -5.49 7.46 -0.67
C GLY A 169 -4.23 8.33 -0.73
N SER A 170 -3.70 8.58 -1.93
CA SER A 170 -2.54 9.48 -2.12
C SER A 170 -2.88 10.95 -1.97
N ARG A 171 -4.16 11.30 -2.08
CA ARG A 171 -4.65 12.68 -2.11
C ARG A 171 -4.00 13.55 -3.21
N ALA A 172 -3.31 12.91 -4.15
CA ALA A 172 -2.54 13.62 -5.18
C ALA A 172 -3.43 14.45 -6.11
N ILE A 173 -4.65 13.98 -6.37
CA ILE A 173 -5.61 14.70 -7.24
C ILE A 173 -6.16 15.92 -6.51
N GLU A 174 -6.59 15.76 -5.26
CA GLU A 174 -7.14 16.87 -4.46
C GLU A 174 -6.09 17.93 -4.11
N LEU A 175 -4.83 17.51 -3.96
CA LEU A 175 -3.71 18.42 -3.74
C LEU A 175 -3.25 19.11 -5.05
N GLY A 176 -3.89 18.80 -6.19
CA GLY A 176 -3.51 19.36 -7.49
C GLY A 176 -2.15 18.89 -8.03
N ILE A 177 -1.60 17.82 -7.45
CA ILE A 177 -0.31 17.23 -7.86
C ILE A 177 -0.42 16.59 -9.24
N ILE A 178 -1.59 15.99 -9.51
CA ILE A 178 -1.92 15.37 -10.79
C ILE A 178 -3.41 15.61 -11.10
N THR A 179 -3.78 15.75 -12.37
CA THR A 179 -5.19 15.86 -12.77
C THR A 179 -5.84 14.48 -12.88
N LEU A 180 -7.17 14.40 -12.71
CA LEU A 180 -7.93 13.16 -12.81
C LEU A 180 -7.66 12.40 -14.13
N ASN A 181 -7.63 13.12 -15.27
CA ASN A 181 -7.35 12.51 -16.57
C ASN A 181 -5.93 11.96 -16.67
N LYS A 182 -4.92 12.68 -16.16
CA LYS A 182 -3.54 12.18 -16.11
C LYS A 182 -3.40 10.99 -15.17
N THR A 183 -4.13 10.95 -14.05
CA THR A 183 -4.18 9.81 -13.15
C THR A 183 -4.65 8.54 -13.88
N LYS A 184 -5.77 8.65 -14.63
CA LYS A 184 -6.26 7.55 -15.47
C LYS A 184 -5.21 7.10 -16.50
N THR A 185 -4.56 8.06 -17.18
CA THR A 185 -3.52 7.74 -18.17
C THR A 185 -2.35 6.99 -17.54
N VAL A 186 -1.86 7.45 -16.37
CA VAL A 186 -0.77 6.77 -15.64
C VAL A 186 -1.18 5.35 -15.25
N ALA A 187 -2.39 5.16 -14.71
CA ALA A 187 -2.89 3.84 -14.32
C ALA A 187 -2.91 2.88 -15.52
N ILE A 188 -3.47 3.32 -16.66
CA ILE A 188 -3.52 2.51 -17.90
C ILE A 188 -2.10 2.23 -18.42
N SER A 189 -1.20 3.20 -18.40
CA SER A 189 0.18 3.00 -18.88
C SER A 189 0.93 1.96 -18.04
N LEU A 190 0.76 1.99 -16.72
CA LEU A 190 1.34 1.00 -15.81
C LEU A 190 0.75 -0.39 -16.06
N LEU A 191 -0.57 -0.49 -16.29
CA LEU A 191 -1.23 -1.74 -16.63
C LEU A 191 -0.70 -2.32 -17.93
N LEU A 192 -0.63 -1.52 -18.99
CA LEU A 192 -0.10 -1.98 -20.28
C LEU A 192 1.36 -2.42 -20.19
N ALA A 193 2.18 -1.70 -19.42
CA ALA A 193 3.56 -2.10 -19.14
C ALA A 193 3.62 -3.43 -18.37
N SER A 194 2.75 -3.65 -17.37
CA SER A 194 2.64 -4.92 -16.66
C SER A 194 2.27 -6.08 -17.59
N LEU A 195 1.30 -5.89 -18.49
CA LEU A 195 0.90 -6.89 -19.47
C LEU A 195 2.02 -7.22 -20.47
N LEU A 196 2.78 -6.21 -20.88
CA LEU A 196 3.95 -6.43 -21.72
C LEU A 196 5.00 -7.30 -21.01
N VAL A 197 5.32 -7.00 -19.76
CA VAL A 197 6.25 -7.78 -18.93
C VAL A 197 5.71 -9.21 -18.73
N ALA A 198 4.40 -9.37 -18.52
CA ALA A 198 3.78 -10.69 -18.41
C ALA A 198 3.98 -11.55 -19.68
N GLY A 199 3.92 -10.94 -20.88
CA GLY A 199 4.23 -11.63 -22.13
C GLY A 199 5.67 -12.19 -22.16
N PHE A 200 6.66 -11.39 -21.74
CA PHE A 200 8.05 -11.85 -21.61
C PHE A 200 8.19 -12.92 -20.52
N LEU A 201 7.49 -12.78 -19.41
CA LEU A 201 7.48 -13.78 -18.35
C LEU A 201 6.92 -15.12 -18.85
N PHE A 202 5.79 -15.14 -19.53
CA PHE A 202 5.17 -16.37 -20.05
C PHE A 202 6.08 -17.07 -21.06
N TYR A 203 6.74 -16.31 -21.94
CA TYR A 203 7.75 -16.85 -22.82
C TYR A 203 8.91 -17.50 -22.03
N ASN A 204 9.43 -16.82 -20.99
CA ASN A 204 10.52 -17.33 -20.17
C ASN A 204 10.10 -18.58 -19.37
N ILE A 205 8.89 -18.62 -18.80
CA ILE A 205 8.36 -19.81 -18.11
C ILE A 205 8.38 -21.02 -19.06
N TYR A 206 7.89 -20.83 -20.30
CA TYR A 206 7.89 -21.90 -21.30
C TYR A 206 9.30 -22.38 -21.65
N GLN A 207 10.27 -21.45 -21.79
CA GLN A 207 11.67 -21.81 -22.06
C GLN A 207 12.31 -22.61 -20.91
N VAL A 208 11.96 -22.29 -19.67
CA VAL A 208 12.51 -22.96 -18.46
C VAL A 208 11.88 -24.33 -18.27
N THR A 209 10.55 -24.45 -18.35
CA THR A 209 9.83 -25.69 -18.01
C THR A 209 9.60 -26.62 -19.21
N GLY A 210 9.67 -26.12 -20.42
CA GLY A 210 9.30 -26.85 -21.64
C GLY A 210 7.81 -27.20 -21.76
N ALA A 211 6.97 -26.66 -20.85
CA ALA A 211 5.54 -27.01 -20.76
C ALA A 211 4.65 -25.76 -20.65
N THR A 212 3.40 -25.88 -21.09
CA THR A 212 2.40 -24.79 -21.02
C THR A 212 1.71 -24.72 -19.67
N SER A 213 1.72 -25.78 -18.86
CA SER A 213 0.96 -25.87 -17.59
C SER A 213 1.29 -24.74 -16.61
N ASN A 214 2.57 -24.40 -16.41
CA ASN A 214 2.95 -23.28 -15.54
C ASN A 214 2.55 -21.94 -16.15
N VAL A 215 2.60 -21.78 -17.49
CA VAL A 215 2.12 -20.58 -18.20
C VAL A 215 0.60 -20.42 -17.97
N GLU A 216 -0.16 -21.48 -18.13
CA GLU A 216 -1.62 -21.50 -17.92
C GLU A 216 -1.98 -21.16 -16.47
N GLY A 217 -1.25 -21.75 -15.48
CA GLY A 217 -1.40 -21.46 -14.07
C GLY A 217 -1.06 -20.00 -13.74
N ALA A 218 0.08 -19.49 -14.21
CA ALA A 218 0.48 -18.10 -14.03
C ALA A 218 -0.51 -17.12 -14.69
N LEU A 219 -1.03 -17.44 -15.89
CA LEU A 219 -2.06 -16.65 -16.58
C LEU A 219 -3.37 -16.63 -15.77
N ALA A 220 -3.85 -17.78 -15.31
CA ALA A 220 -5.08 -17.87 -14.53
C ALA A 220 -5.00 -17.06 -13.24
N VAL A 221 -3.89 -17.17 -12.50
CA VAL A 221 -3.64 -16.36 -11.30
C VAL A 221 -3.49 -14.87 -11.63
N GLY A 222 -2.75 -14.55 -12.70
CA GLY A 222 -2.56 -13.16 -13.16
C GLY A 222 -3.89 -12.49 -13.53
N LEU A 223 -4.77 -13.19 -14.26
CA LEU A 223 -6.12 -12.70 -14.58
C LEU A 223 -6.99 -12.54 -13.32
N SER A 224 -6.88 -13.47 -12.37
CA SER A 224 -7.58 -13.36 -11.09
C SER A 224 -7.11 -12.14 -10.28
N GLY A 225 -5.80 -11.92 -10.21
CA GLY A 225 -5.21 -10.75 -9.57
C GLY A 225 -5.61 -9.43 -10.25
N LEU A 226 -5.61 -9.40 -11.59
CA LEU A 226 -6.08 -8.26 -12.37
C LEU A 226 -7.56 -7.96 -12.11
N PHE A 227 -8.40 -9.00 -12.10
CA PHE A 227 -9.82 -8.89 -11.78
C PHE A 227 -10.04 -8.30 -10.38
N LEU A 228 -9.40 -8.88 -9.36
CA LEU A 228 -9.50 -8.40 -7.99
C LEU A 228 -8.98 -6.97 -7.86
N GLY A 229 -7.82 -6.65 -8.44
CA GLY A 229 -7.22 -5.31 -8.37
C GLY A 229 -8.07 -4.24 -9.05
N TYR A 230 -8.62 -4.50 -10.23
CA TYR A 230 -9.47 -3.55 -10.95
C TYR A 230 -10.84 -3.38 -10.26
N PHE A 231 -11.54 -4.48 -10.02
CA PHE A 231 -12.87 -4.44 -9.42
C PHE A 231 -12.87 -4.20 -7.90
N TYR A 232 -11.70 -4.05 -7.30
CA TYR A 232 -11.59 -3.62 -5.91
C TYR A 232 -12.32 -2.27 -5.69
N THR A 233 -12.08 -1.31 -6.56
CA THR A 233 -12.73 0.02 -6.53
C THR A 233 -13.66 0.29 -7.70
N ALA A 234 -13.44 -0.34 -8.87
CA ALA A 234 -14.22 -0.09 -10.07
C ALA A 234 -15.67 -0.64 -9.97
N ARG A 235 -16.61 0.11 -10.51
CA ARG A 235 -17.99 -0.37 -10.72
C ARG A 235 -18.04 -1.42 -11.84
N PRO A 236 -18.97 -2.36 -11.85
CA PRO A 236 -20.14 -2.47 -10.95
C PRO A 236 -19.86 -3.18 -9.63
N LEU A 237 -18.73 -3.92 -9.47
CA LEU A 237 -18.50 -4.73 -8.28
C LEU A 237 -18.08 -3.89 -7.07
N ARG A 238 -17.08 -3.00 -7.19
CA ARG A 238 -16.59 -2.13 -6.12
C ARG A 238 -16.43 -2.91 -4.82
N LEU A 239 -15.60 -3.96 -4.84
CA LEU A 239 -15.46 -4.95 -3.75
C LEU A 239 -15.17 -4.30 -2.40
N VAL A 240 -14.37 -3.22 -2.38
CA VAL A 240 -14.04 -2.45 -1.18
C VAL A 240 -15.29 -1.91 -0.46
N ALA A 241 -16.40 -1.71 -1.16
CA ALA A 241 -17.66 -1.22 -0.61
C ALA A 241 -18.63 -2.34 -0.19
N ARG A 242 -18.24 -3.59 -0.27
CA ARG A 242 -19.08 -4.78 -0.11
C ARG A 242 -18.74 -5.58 1.15
N ARG A 243 -19.14 -5.15 2.33
CA ARG A 243 -19.22 -5.88 3.63
C ARG A 243 -18.30 -7.11 3.75
N GLY A 244 -16.99 -6.94 3.70
CA GLY A 244 -15.99 -8.01 3.81
C GLY A 244 -15.44 -8.54 2.49
N LEU A 245 -16.05 -8.27 1.35
CA LEU A 245 -15.51 -8.71 0.06
C LEU A 245 -14.22 -7.97 -0.31
N GLY A 246 -14.05 -6.72 0.15
CA GLY A 246 -12.80 -5.99 -0.01
C GLY A 246 -11.65 -6.63 0.77
N GLU A 247 -11.90 -6.99 2.01
CA GLU A 247 -10.95 -7.68 2.88
C GLU A 247 -10.59 -9.07 2.32
N LEU A 248 -11.58 -9.81 1.83
CA LEU A 248 -11.36 -11.10 1.17
C LEU A 248 -10.54 -10.95 -0.12
N ALA A 249 -10.83 -9.92 -0.92
CA ALA A 249 -10.08 -9.66 -2.15
C ALA A 249 -8.59 -9.37 -1.86
N ILE A 250 -8.30 -8.57 -0.83
CA ILE A 250 -6.91 -8.31 -0.39
C ILE A 250 -6.26 -9.58 0.14
N PHE A 251 -6.96 -10.36 0.98
CA PHE A 251 -6.46 -11.64 1.48
C PHE A 251 -6.04 -12.56 0.33
N LEU A 252 -6.90 -12.76 -0.65
CA LEU A 252 -6.63 -13.63 -1.78
C LEU A 252 -5.51 -13.10 -2.67
N ALA A 253 -5.57 -11.80 -3.04
CA ALA A 253 -4.64 -11.20 -3.99
C ALA A 253 -3.21 -11.10 -3.46
N PHE A 254 -3.01 -10.79 -2.16
CA PHE A 254 -1.70 -10.60 -1.54
C PHE A 254 -1.21 -11.82 -0.74
N GLY A 255 -2.00 -12.86 -0.69
CA GLY A 255 -1.68 -14.12 -0.03
C GLY A 255 -1.68 -15.28 -1.02
N PRO A 256 -2.68 -16.18 -0.95
CA PRO A 256 -2.67 -17.45 -1.69
C PRO A 256 -2.45 -17.31 -3.20
N LEU A 257 -3.10 -16.33 -3.86
CA LEU A 257 -2.92 -16.13 -5.31
C LEU A 257 -1.51 -15.62 -5.63
N LEU A 258 -0.99 -14.68 -4.84
CA LEU A 258 0.34 -14.13 -5.08
C LEU A 258 1.43 -15.20 -4.98
N THR A 259 1.39 -16.02 -3.92
CA THR A 259 2.39 -17.07 -3.71
C THR A 259 2.28 -18.20 -4.73
N LEU A 260 1.05 -18.62 -5.06
CA LEU A 260 0.81 -19.62 -6.11
C LEU A 260 1.26 -19.10 -7.48
N GLY A 261 0.90 -17.86 -7.83
CA GLY A 261 1.33 -17.24 -9.09
C GLY A 261 2.84 -17.07 -9.18
N THR A 262 3.51 -16.75 -8.06
CA THR A 262 4.96 -16.70 -7.98
C THR A 262 5.56 -18.09 -8.19
N GLY A 263 5.04 -19.14 -7.57
CA GLY A 263 5.47 -20.51 -7.79
C GLY A 263 5.37 -20.91 -9.26
N TYR A 264 4.22 -20.73 -9.88
CA TYR A 264 4.08 -20.99 -11.34
C TYR A 264 5.06 -20.19 -12.19
N ALA A 265 5.35 -18.96 -11.78
CA ALA A 265 6.24 -18.09 -12.54
C ALA A 265 7.71 -18.51 -12.46
N ILE A 266 8.18 -18.95 -11.27
CA ILE A 266 9.61 -19.12 -11.03
C ILE A 266 10.08 -20.58 -11.00
N SER A 267 9.19 -21.56 -10.72
CA SER A 267 9.57 -22.97 -10.64
C SER A 267 10.21 -23.46 -11.95
N ALA A 268 11.31 -24.19 -11.82
CA ALA A 268 11.94 -24.90 -12.92
C ALA A 268 11.19 -26.20 -13.30
N GLU A 269 10.33 -26.68 -12.40
CA GLU A 269 9.51 -27.86 -12.61
C GLU A 269 8.05 -27.48 -12.87
N THR A 270 7.31 -28.42 -13.46
CA THR A 270 5.88 -28.22 -13.72
C THR A 270 5.06 -28.44 -12.46
N ILE A 271 4.23 -27.46 -12.11
CA ILE A 271 3.31 -27.54 -10.97
C ILE A 271 1.95 -28.03 -11.47
N GLY A 272 1.57 -29.23 -11.05
CA GLY A 272 0.25 -29.80 -11.37
C GLY A 272 -0.88 -29.09 -10.61
N PHE A 273 -2.03 -28.90 -11.24
CA PHE A 273 -3.23 -28.44 -10.55
C PHE A 273 -3.63 -29.42 -9.46
N LEU A 274 -3.89 -28.92 -8.25
CA LEU A 274 -4.19 -29.69 -7.02
C LEU A 274 -3.07 -30.65 -6.59
N SER A 275 -1.83 -30.45 -7.03
CA SER A 275 -0.66 -31.18 -6.53
C SER A 275 -0.29 -30.74 -5.09
N ASN A 276 0.56 -31.51 -4.42
CA ASN A 276 1.09 -31.14 -3.11
C ASN A 276 1.78 -29.78 -3.15
N GLU A 277 2.54 -29.50 -4.22
CA GLU A 277 3.23 -28.22 -4.43
C GLU A 277 2.22 -27.07 -4.60
N PHE A 278 1.14 -27.27 -5.35
CA PHE A 278 0.04 -26.32 -5.48
C PHE A 278 -0.53 -25.94 -4.11
N TYR A 279 -0.84 -26.94 -3.27
CA TYR A 279 -1.37 -26.68 -1.92
C TYR A 279 -0.33 -26.06 -0.98
N MET A 280 0.95 -26.42 -1.09
CA MET A 280 2.02 -25.81 -0.33
C MET A 280 2.14 -24.31 -0.64
N LEU A 281 2.16 -23.93 -1.91
CA LEU A 281 2.25 -22.54 -2.34
C LEU A 281 1.03 -21.72 -1.88
N LEU A 282 -0.18 -22.27 -1.98
CA LEU A 282 -1.37 -21.62 -1.42
C LEU A 282 -1.23 -21.42 0.09
N SER A 283 -0.79 -22.45 0.81
CA SER A 283 -0.68 -22.42 2.27
C SER A 283 0.37 -21.42 2.74
N LEU A 284 1.52 -21.33 2.05
CA LEU A 284 2.54 -20.30 2.31
C LEU A 284 1.99 -18.87 2.18
N GLY A 285 0.99 -18.66 1.30
CA GLY A 285 0.35 -17.36 1.11
C GLY A 285 -0.61 -16.95 2.22
N VAL A 286 -1.21 -17.90 2.93
CA VAL A 286 -2.29 -17.61 3.90
C VAL A 286 -1.88 -16.58 4.96
N PRO A 287 -0.75 -16.73 5.69
CA PRO A 287 -0.35 -15.75 6.70
C PRO A 287 -0.02 -14.38 6.10
N PHE A 288 0.58 -14.32 4.91
CA PHE A 288 0.84 -13.05 4.22
C PHE A 288 -0.46 -12.32 3.85
N GLY A 289 -1.45 -13.07 3.35
CA GLY A 289 -2.79 -12.55 3.03
C GLY A 289 -3.47 -11.94 4.24
N PHE A 290 -3.48 -12.61 5.37
CA PHE A 290 -4.07 -12.08 6.61
C PHE A 290 -3.35 -10.85 7.13
N LEU A 291 -2.00 -10.83 7.13
CA LEU A 291 -1.24 -9.66 7.59
C LEU A 291 -1.45 -8.46 6.67
N THR A 292 -1.52 -8.67 5.35
CA THR A 292 -1.84 -7.60 4.40
C THR A 292 -3.29 -7.10 4.59
N THR A 293 -4.22 -8.01 4.87
CA THR A 293 -5.60 -7.64 5.22
C THR A 293 -5.65 -6.79 6.50
N ASN A 294 -4.81 -7.08 7.49
CA ASN A 294 -4.71 -6.23 8.70
C ASN A 294 -4.19 -4.83 8.42
N ILE A 295 -3.31 -4.63 7.42
CA ILE A 295 -2.89 -3.29 6.96
C ILE A 295 -4.11 -2.54 6.41
N LEU A 296 -4.90 -3.16 5.54
CA LEU A 296 -6.13 -2.57 5.04
C LEU A 296 -7.09 -2.27 6.20
N TYR A 297 -7.32 -3.24 7.07
CA TYR A 297 -8.31 -3.20 8.13
C TYR A 297 -8.07 -2.05 9.11
N ILE A 298 -6.83 -1.86 9.57
CA ILE A 298 -6.50 -0.77 10.47
C ILE A 298 -6.61 0.61 9.80
N ASN A 299 -6.34 0.69 8.49
CA ASN A 299 -6.48 1.92 7.70
C ASN A 299 -7.95 2.35 7.53
N GLN A 300 -8.91 1.44 7.67
CA GLN A 300 -10.34 1.75 7.58
C GLN A 300 -10.89 2.51 8.80
N PHE A 301 -10.21 2.47 9.95
CA PHE A 301 -10.72 3.12 11.18
C PHE A 301 -10.75 4.65 11.09
N PRO A 302 -9.69 5.34 10.67
CA PRO A 302 -9.70 6.79 10.49
C PRO A 302 -10.77 7.25 9.47
N ASP A 303 -10.95 6.49 8.40
CA ASP A 303 -11.78 6.87 7.25
C ASP A 303 -13.25 6.41 7.36
N ALA A 304 -13.62 5.62 8.39
CA ALA A 304 -14.93 4.97 8.51
C ALA A 304 -16.14 5.93 8.40
N GLU A 305 -16.03 7.16 8.91
CA GLU A 305 -17.13 8.13 8.89
C GLU A 305 -17.33 8.75 7.50
N SER A 306 -16.24 9.04 6.78
CA SER A 306 -16.30 9.53 5.39
C SER A 306 -16.73 8.43 4.42
N ASP A 307 -16.22 7.22 4.62
CA ASP A 307 -16.53 6.05 3.81
C ASP A 307 -18.02 5.66 3.92
N ALA A 308 -18.59 5.71 5.13
CA ALA A 308 -20.02 5.46 5.33
C ALA A 308 -20.90 6.45 4.54
N LYS A 309 -20.52 7.73 4.49
CA LYS A 309 -21.28 8.77 3.75
C LYS A 309 -21.30 8.54 2.25
N THR A 310 -20.32 7.85 1.70
CA THR A 310 -20.18 7.57 0.25
C THR A 310 -20.56 6.13 -0.11
N GLY A 311 -21.17 5.40 0.83
CA GLY A 311 -21.64 4.03 0.62
C GLY A 311 -20.50 3.00 0.53
N LYS A 312 -19.31 3.30 1.00
CA LYS A 312 -18.16 2.38 1.10
C LYS A 312 -18.29 1.57 2.39
N ASN A 313 -19.13 0.51 2.34
CA ASN A 313 -19.53 -0.29 3.49
C ASN A 313 -18.59 -1.47 3.74
N HIS A 314 -17.29 -1.20 3.97
CA HIS A 314 -16.32 -2.20 4.42
C HIS A 314 -16.62 -2.71 5.86
N LEU A 315 -15.86 -3.68 6.36
CA LEU A 315 -16.17 -4.33 7.65
C LEU A 315 -16.21 -3.34 8.83
N VAL A 316 -15.30 -2.36 8.90
CA VAL A 316 -15.27 -1.41 10.01
C VAL A 316 -16.51 -0.50 10.02
N VAL A 317 -16.98 -0.07 8.83
CA VAL A 317 -18.26 0.67 8.71
C VAL A 317 -19.43 -0.21 9.09
N THR A 318 -19.47 -1.46 8.60
CA THR A 318 -20.59 -2.39 8.81
C THR A 318 -20.74 -2.81 10.27
N LEU A 319 -19.64 -3.08 10.97
CA LEU A 319 -19.63 -3.54 12.37
C LEU A 319 -19.63 -2.37 13.37
N GLY A 320 -19.27 -1.17 12.90
CA GLY A 320 -18.96 -0.03 13.75
C GLY A 320 -17.61 -0.16 14.45
N LYS A 321 -16.89 0.96 14.63
CA LYS A 321 -15.51 0.99 15.17
C LYS A 321 -15.36 0.20 16.49
N LYS A 322 -16.38 0.24 17.37
CA LYS A 322 -16.36 -0.42 18.71
C LYS A 322 -16.30 -1.95 18.60
N ALA A 323 -17.06 -2.57 17.72
CA ALA A 323 -17.02 -4.01 17.49
C ALA A 323 -15.85 -4.38 16.58
N ALA A 324 -15.63 -3.61 15.51
CA ALA A 324 -14.60 -3.86 14.52
C ALA A 324 -13.18 -3.91 15.10
N ARG A 325 -12.86 -3.19 16.18
CA ARG A 325 -11.52 -3.24 16.80
C ARG A 325 -11.04 -4.66 17.13
N TRP A 326 -11.96 -5.58 17.43
CA TRP A 326 -11.64 -6.98 17.70
C TRP A 326 -11.31 -7.77 16.43
N GLY A 327 -11.82 -7.33 15.28
CA GLY A 327 -11.52 -7.94 13.98
C GLY A 327 -10.03 -7.92 13.66
N TYR A 328 -9.30 -6.87 14.06
CA TYR A 328 -7.85 -6.83 13.93
C TYR A 328 -7.17 -8.00 14.64
N LEU A 329 -7.57 -8.28 15.90
CA LEU A 329 -7.03 -9.40 16.66
C LEU A 329 -7.38 -10.75 16.01
N VAL A 330 -8.60 -10.91 15.51
CA VAL A 330 -9.03 -12.15 14.83
C VAL A 330 -8.18 -12.39 13.59
N ILE A 331 -7.99 -11.39 12.74
CA ILE A 331 -7.18 -11.49 11.52
C ILE A 331 -5.71 -11.75 11.87
N LEU A 332 -5.17 -11.05 12.89
CA LEU A 332 -3.81 -11.28 13.41
C LEU A 332 -3.64 -12.72 13.88
N SER A 333 -4.58 -13.23 14.69
CA SER A 333 -4.52 -14.59 15.22
C SER A 333 -4.63 -15.65 14.12
N LEU A 334 -5.44 -15.42 13.10
CA LEU A 334 -5.53 -16.31 11.93
C LEU A 334 -4.22 -16.35 11.14
N ALA A 335 -3.52 -15.20 11.00
CA ALA A 335 -2.21 -15.15 10.35
C ALA A 335 -1.19 -16.03 11.08
N PHE A 336 -1.10 -15.90 12.40
CA PHE A 336 -0.13 -16.66 13.18
C PHE A 336 -0.54 -18.12 13.40
N TYR A 337 -1.83 -18.41 13.51
CA TYR A 337 -2.32 -19.78 13.52
C TYR A 337 -1.97 -20.53 12.23
N SER A 338 -2.21 -19.91 11.07
CA SER A 338 -1.83 -20.49 9.78
C SER A 338 -0.32 -20.64 9.64
N SER A 339 0.47 -19.75 10.24
CA SER A 339 1.93 -19.88 10.30
C SER A 339 2.39 -21.06 11.16
N VAL A 340 1.74 -21.30 12.29
CA VAL A 340 2.02 -22.50 13.12
C VAL A 340 1.67 -23.77 12.36
N TYR A 341 0.55 -23.78 11.62
CA TYR A 341 0.22 -24.92 10.75
C TYR A 341 1.26 -25.15 9.65
N LEU A 342 1.83 -24.09 9.08
CA LEU A 342 2.94 -24.20 8.13
C LEU A 342 4.19 -24.82 8.74
N ASN A 343 4.44 -24.59 10.03
CA ASN A 343 5.56 -25.24 10.73
C ASN A 343 5.47 -26.76 10.61
N ASP A 344 4.28 -27.33 10.75
CA ASP A 344 4.08 -28.79 10.65
C ASP A 344 4.31 -29.28 9.21
N LEU A 345 3.89 -28.51 8.21
CA LEU A 345 4.13 -28.83 6.80
C LEU A 345 5.61 -28.73 6.41
N LEU A 346 6.33 -27.74 6.95
CA LEU A 346 7.75 -27.52 6.66
C LEU A 346 8.67 -28.46 7.45
N ASN A 347 8.23 -28.96 8.59
CA ASN A 347 9.02 -29.82 9.49
C ASN A 347 9.30 -31.22 8.91
N VAL A 348 8.74 -31.54 7.75
CA VAL A 348 9.11 -32.77 6.99
C VAL A 348 10.50 -32.67 6.35
N HIS A 349 11.05 -31.48 6.26
CA HIS A 349 12.41 -31.23 5.76
C HIS A 349 13.40 -31.31 6.92
N GLU A 350 14.40 -32.21 6.81
CA GLU A 350 15.35 -32.53 7.90
C GLU A 350 16.09 -31.30 8.44
N ASN A 351 16.37 -30.31 7.61
CA ASN A 351 17.13 -29.12 7.98
C ASN A 351 16.26 -27.97 8.52
N PHE A 352 14.93 -28.12 8.52
CA PHE A 352 14.05 -27.04 8.98
C PHE A 352 14.08 -26.90 10.52
N ASN A 353 14.44 -25.72 11.02
CA ASN A 353 14.49 -25.46 12.46
C ASN A 353 13.14 -24.98 13.00
N SER A 354 12.26 -25.94 13.30
CA SER A 354 10.91 -25.71 13.84
C SER A 354 10.92 -24.81 15.09
N ASN A 355 11.87 -25.00 16.02
CA ASN A 355 11.92 -24.21 17.26
C ASN A 355 12.20 -22.73 16.98
N VAL A 356 13.17 -22.42 16.12
CA VAL A 356 13.50 -21.04 15.74
C VAL A 356 12.31 -20.42 15.02
N PHE A 357 11.65 -21.16 14.12
CA PHE A 357 10.48 -20.69 13.40
C PHE A 357 9.31 -20.36 14.34
N LEU A 358 9.00 -21.24 15.31
CA LEU A 358 7.94 -21.01 16.29
C LEU A 358 8.24 -19.83 17.23
N VAL A 359 9.49 -19.73 17.72
CA VAL A 359 9.91 -18.61 18.59
C VAL A 359 9.83 -17.28 17.84
N GLY A 360 10.32 -17.21 16.59
CA GLY A 360 10.22 -16.01 15.77
C GLY A 360 8.77 -15.59 15.52
N ASN A 361 7.89 -16.54 15.21
CA ASN A 361 6.45 -16.28 15.09
C ASN A 361 5.86 -15.75 16.40
N ALA A 362 6.21 -16.34 17.56
CA ALA A 362 5.73 -15.87 18.86
C ALA A 362 6.15 -14.42 19.15
N VAL A 363 7.41 -14.06 18.86
CA VAL A 363 7.91 -12.68 19.02
C VAL A 363 7.14 -11.69 18.13
N LEU A 364 6.92 -12.04 16.86
CA LEU A 364 6.17 -11.20 15.92
C LEU A 364 4.68 -11.10 16.32
N TYR A 365 4.08 -12.17 16.84
CA TYR A 365 2.72 -12.14 17.38
C TYR A 365 2.61 -11.18 18.58
N LEU A 366 3.57 -11.22 19.51
CA LEU A 366 3.61 -10.28 20.65
C LEU A 366 3.73 -8.82 20.18
N PHE A 367 4.53 -8.58 19.13
CA PHE A 367 4.57 -7.25 18.50
C PHE A 367 3.20 -6.87 17.91
N GLY A 368 2.52 -7.77 17.21
CA GLY A 368 1.16 -7.58 16.70
C GLY A 368 0.14 -7.29 17.82
N LEU A 369 0.23 -7.99 18.96
CA LEU A 369 -0.60 -7.71 20.14
C LEU A 369 -0.35 -6.31 20.70
N SER A 370 0.90 -5.82 20.68
CA SER A 370 1.21 -4.45 21.12
C SER A 370 0.52 -3.40 20.25
N ILE A 371 0.42 -3.64 18.92
CA ILE A 371 -0.32 -2.80 17.98
C ILE A 371 -1.82 -2.86 18.27
N PHE A 372 -2.35 -4.06 18.49
CA PHE A 372 -3.75 -4.25 18.87
C PHE A 372 -4.12 -3.49 20.15
N MET A 373 -3.26 -3.49 21.18
CA MET A 373 -3.48 -2.71 22.41
C MET A 373 -3.54 -1.20 22.14
N LYS A 374 -2.76 -0.69 21.19
CA LYS A 374 -2.84 0.71 20.73
C LYS A 374 -4.17 1.00 20.03
N LEU A 375 -4.60 0.08 19.15
CA LEU A 375 -5.91 0.17 18.49
C LEU A 375 -7.06 0.16 19.53
N LEU A 376 -7.03 -0.72 20.53
CA LEU A 376 -8.05 -0.78 21.58
C LEU A 376 -8.21 0.54 22.33
N LYS A 377 -7.10 1.25 22.58
CA LYS A 377 -7.11 2.53 23.30
C LYS A 377 -7.54 3.71 22.42
N ASN A 378 -7.24 3.65 21.11
CA ASN A 378 -7.33 4.81 20.23
C ASN A 378 -8.26 4.60 19.00
N TYR A 379 -9.08 3.55 18.95
CA TYR A 379 -9.92 3.21 17.78
C TYR A 379 -10.89 4.32 17.32
N GLN A 380 -11.18 5.28 18.19
CA GLN A 380 -12.01 6.45 17.86
C GLN A 380 -11.19 7.65 17.39
N LYS A 381 -9.90 7.66 17.70
CA LYS A 381 -9.01 8.80 17.41
C LYS A 381 -8.34 8.63 16.05
N ARG A 382 -8.02 9.75 15.41
CA ARG A 382 -7.19 9.75 14.19
C ARG A 382 -5.70 9.50 14.44
N GLU A 383 -5.27 9.49 15.68
CA GLU A 383 -3.89 9.21 16.11
C GLU A 383 -3.45 7.75 15.87
N LEU A 384 -4.26 6.96 15.18
CA LEU A 384 -3.94 5.60 14.75
C LEU A 384 -2.82 5.50 13.71
N VAL A 385 -2.35 6.62 13.14
CA VAL A 385 -1.30 6.63 12.10
C VAL A 385 -0.07 5.83 12.51
N ASN A 386 0.38 5.94 13.75
CA ASN A 386 1.51 5.15 14.25
C ASN A 386 1.22 3.64 14.30
N ALA A 387 0.00 3.23 14.62
CA ALA A 387 -0.41 1.83 14.62
C ALA A 387 -0.51 1.29 13.18
N ASN A 388 -0.93 2.11 12.23
CA ASN A 388 -0.97 1.76 10.81
C ASN A 388 0.44 1.49 10.27
N ILE A 389 1.41 2.39 10.54
CA ILE A 389 2.82 2.20 10.17
C ILE A 389 3.38 0.92 10.81
N GLN A 390 3.11 0.70 12.10
CA GLN A 390 3.58 -0.49 12.79
C GLN A 390 2.99 -1.78 12.22
N THR A 391 1.75 -1.75 11.71
CA THR A 391 1.16 -2.92 11.04
C THR A 391 1.87 -3.23 9.71
N ILE A 392 2.27 -2.21 8.94
CA ILE A 392 3.10 -2.39 7.75
C ILE A 392 4.48 -2.95 8.12
N ILE A 393 5.09 -2.41 9.18
CA ILE A 393 6.39 -2.91 9.69
C ILE A 393 6.26 -4.37 10.13
N LEU A 394 5.19 -4.74 10.86
CA LEU A 394 4.94 -6.12 11.28
C LEU A 394 4.89 -7.07 10.08
N GLN A 395 4.11 -6.73 9.05
CA GLN A 395 4.01 -7.53 7.83
C GLN A 395 5.37 -7.65 7.11
N THR A 396 6.12 -6.56 7.03
CA THR A 396 7.45 -6.55 6.42
C THR A 396 8.44 -7.42 7.20
N LEU A 397 8.48 -7.29 8.54
CA LEU A 397 9.34 -8.10 9.40
C LEU A 397 8.97 -9.58 9.34
N PHE A 398 7.67 -9.89 9.27
CA PHE A 398 7.19 -11.25 9.10
C PHE A 398 7.67 -11.86 7.78
N CYS A 399 7.56 -11.14 6.67
CA CYS A 399 8.08 -11.61 5.38
C CYS A 399 9.59 -11.80 5.39
N VAL A 400 10.35 -10.84 5.96
CA VAL A 400 11.82 -10.96 6.09
C VAL A 400 12.19 -12.18 6.95
N PHE A 401 11.48 -12.39 8.04
CA PHE A 401 11.66 -13.57 8.88
C PHE A 401 11.42 -14.87 8.11
N TYR A 402 10.36 -14.93 7.28
CA TYR A 402 10.08 -16.07 6.42
C TYR A 402 11.17 -16.31 5.37
N ILE A 403 11.64 -15.26 4.71
CA ILE A 403 12.75 -15.35 3.74
C ILE A 403 13.98 -15.97 4.40
N ILE A 404 14.33 -15.50 5.62
CA ILE A 404 15.46 -16.02 6.37
C ILE A 404 15.22 -17.48 6.78
N SER A 405 14.04 -17.77 7.33
CA SER A 405 13.70 -19.11 7.82
C SER A 405 13.65 -20.16 6.71
N LEU A 406 13.11 -19.79 5.54
CA LEU A 406 12.98 -20.69 4.40
C LEU A 406 14.29 -20.88 3.61
N ASN A 407 15.25 -19.95 3.73
CA ASN A 407 16.54 -20.07 3.06
C ASN A 407 17.64 -20.66 3.95
N LEU A 408 17.81 -20.10 5.19
CA LEU A 408 18.93 -20.47 6.05
C LEU A 408 18.69 -21.75 6.88
N PHE A 409 17.43 -22.15 7.07
CA PHE A 409 17.11 -23.33 7.90
C PHE A 409 16.94 -24.61 7.09
N PHE A 410 17.07 -24.54 5.76
CA PHE A 410 17.15 -25.70 4.87
C PHE A 410 18.61 -26.05 4.50
N ILE A 411 19.59 -25.23 4.90
CA ILE A 411 21.02 -25.48 4.76
C ILE A 411 21.55 -26.07 6.07
#